data_b4f507539b07c701dc63a9420317316e
#
_entry.id   b4f507539b07c701dc63a9420317316e
#
_cell.length_a   1.000
_cell.length_b   1.000
_cell.length_c   1.000
_cell.angle_alpha   90.00
_cell.angle_beta   90.00
_cell.angle_gamma   90.00
#
_symmetry.space_group_name_H-M   'P 1'
#
loop_
_entity.id
_entity.type
_entity.pdbx_description
1 polymer ?
#
loop_
_entity_poly.entity_id
_entity_poly.type
_entity_poly.pdbx_seq_one_letter_code
_entity_poly.pdbx_strand_id
1 'polypeptide(L)'
;ELNIPYSTDHLEEADLYIVCVSDNSIEEVSKSISRKDCLVAHTSGSLPKEALSGEYRKASFYPLQTFSKSKELEYEKIPFFVEAENEGDQKILLDLASQISEKVMESSHEKRKYIHLTAVFACNFVNHLFSRAKEISDSQDIPFDYFLPLIDETVQKIYEIEPKQAQTGPAVRNDVRILQLHEKLLKDESLKIYKTMNHSIQEMYEL
;
A
#
# COMPACT_ATOMS: atom_id res chain seq x y z
N GLU A 1 -7.36 8.20 22.92
CA GLU A 1 -8.07 6.90 23.01
C GLU A 1 -9.55 7.14 22.78
N LEU A 2 -10.12 6.44 21.79
CA LEU A 2 -11.56 6.48 21.56
C LEU A 2 -12.23 5.70 22.68
N ASN A 3 -13.17 6.33 23.38
CA ASN A 3 -13.94 5.70 24.46
C ASN A 3 -15.06 4.82 23.84
N ILE A 4 -14.67 3.84 23.00
CA ILE A 4 -15.59 2.91 22.36
C ILE A 4 -15.63 1.63 23.17
N PRO A 5 -16.81 1.09 23.50
CA PRO A 5 -16.94 -0.23 24.10
C PRO A 5 -16.25 -1.28 23.22
N TYR A 6 -15.51 -2.19 23.82
CA TYR A 6 -14.90 -3.30 23.12
C TYR A 6 -15.01 -4.58 23.97
N SER A 7 -15.02 -5.73 23.29
CA SER A 7 -14.96 -7.05 23.91
C SER A 7 -13.77 -7.82 23.34
N THR A 8 -13.12 -8.64 24.16
CA THR A 8 -12.08 -9.58 23.76
C THR A 8 -12.56 -11.03 23.68
N ASP A 9 -13.74 -11.29 24.23
CA ASP A 9 -14.21 -12.66 24.50
C ASP A 9 -15.36 -13.08 23.57
N HIS A 10 -16.07 -12.13 22.97
CA HIS A 10 -17.19 -12.39 22.07
C HIS A 10 -17.38 -11.26 21.06
N LEU A 11 -18.05 -11.57 19.95
CA LEU A 11 -18.50 -10.57 18.99
C LEU A 11 -19.88 -10.05 19.42
N GLU A 12 -20.00 -8.73 19.52
CA GLU A 12 -21.28 -8.08 19.71
C GLU A 12 -22.13 -8.19 18.45
N GLU A 13 -23.47 -8.22 18.60
CA GLU A 13 -24.37 -8.19 17.46
C GLU A 13 -24.30 -6.81 16.76
N ALA A 14 -24.09 -6.85 15.46
CA ALA A 14 -23.98 -5.65 14.62
C ALA A 14 -24.60 -5.89 13.24
N ASP A 15 -25.04 -4.82 12.60
CA ASP A 15 -25.54 -4.85 11.21
C ASP A 15 -24.40 -4.82 10.19
N LEU A 16 -23.22 -4.31 10.60
CA LEU A 16 -21.99 -4.27 9.81
C LEU A 16 -20.81 -4.74 10.65
N TYR A 17 -20.05 -5.69 10.12
CA TYR A 17 -18.74 -6.08 10.65
C TYR A 17 -17.64 -5.73 9.65
N ILE A 18 -16.57 -5.10 10.14
CA ILE A 18 -15.37 -4.82 9.35
C ILE A 18 -14.21 -5.67 9.89
N VAL A 19 -13.77 -6.64 9.09
CA VAL A 19 -12.71 -7.60 9.43
C VAL A 19 -11.35 -7.00 9.06
N CYS A 20 -10.64 -6.47 10.08
CA CYS A 20 -9.34 -5.82 9.94
C CYS A 20 -8.21 -6.71 10.47
N VAL A 21 -7.91 -7.79 9.76
CA VAL A 21 -6.85 -8.75 10.11
C VAL A 21 -5.93 -9.02 8.92
N SER A 22 -4.86 -9.80 9.11
CA SER A 22 -4.02 -10.22 8.00
C SER A 22 -4.80 -11.05 6.98
N ASP A 23 -4.43 -10.99 5.71
CA ASP A 23 -5.12 -11.68 4.61
C ASP A 23 -5.32 -13.18 4.91
N ASN A 24 -4.30 -13.84 5.46
CA ASN A 24 -4.37 -15.25 5.83
C ASN A 24 -5.36 -15.58 6.97
N SER A 25 -5.79 -14.59 7.73
CA SER A 25 -6.70 -14.77 8.87
C SER A 25 -8.15 -14.39 8.55
N ILE A 26 -8.42 -13.80 7.39
CA ILE A 26 -9.77 -13.30 7.04
C ILE A 26 -10.80 -14.44 7.04
N GLU A 27 -10.50 -15.56 6.39
CA GLU A 27 -11.40 -16.71 6.32
C GLU A 27 -11.73 -17.27 7.72
N GLU A 28 -10.73 -17.46 8.55
CA GLU A 28 -10.90 -18.02 9.90
C GLU A 28 -11.68 -17.08 10.80
N VAL A 29 -11.30 -15.81 10.85
CA VAL A 29 -11.98 -14.81 11.71
C VAL A 29 -13.42 -14.59 11.26
N SER A 30 -13.67 -14.55 9.97
CA SER A 30 -15.01 -14.33 9.44
C SER A 30 -15.99 -15.49 9.71
N LYS A 31 -15.50 -16.72 9.91
CA LYS A 31 -16.31 -17.88 10.34
C LYS A 31 -16.92 -17.71 11.73
N SER A 32 -16.35 -16.89 12.59
CA SER A 32 -16.89 -16.62 13.92
C SER A 32 -18.13 -15.73 13.92
N ILE A 33 -18.45 -15.07 12.80
CA ILE A 33 -19.64 -14.25 12.64
C ILE A 33 -20.83 -15.16 12.30
N SER A 34 -21.68 -15.42 13.30
CA SER A 34 -22.82 -16.33 13.17
C SER A 34 -24.10 -15.68 12.61
N ARG A 35 -24.22 -14.36 12.67
CA ARG A 35 -25.37 -13.59 12.18
C ARG A 35 -25.42 -13.62 10.65
N LYS A 36 -26.59 -14.00 10.08
CA LYS A 36 -26.74 -14.15 8.62
C LYS A 36 -27.28 -12.90 7.92
N ASP A 37 -28.06 -12.08 8.60
CA ASP A 37 -28.72 -10.88 8.07
C ASP A 37 -27.89 -9.60 8.25
N CYS A 38 -26.58 -9.72 8.36
CA CYS A 38 -25.62 -8.62 8.47
C CYS A 38 -24.78 -8.44 7.19
N LEU A 39 -24.09 -7.32 7.12
CA LEU A 39 -23.07 -7.04 6.12
C LEU A 39 -21.68 -7.29 6.73
N VAL A 40 -20.82 -8.02 6.05
CA VAL A 40 -19.44 -8.23 6.48
C VAL A 40 -18.48 -7.76 5.40
N ALA A 41 -17.57 -6.88 5.75
CA ALA A 41 -16.55 -6.37 4.86
C ALA A 41 -15.15 -6.69 5.39
N HIS A 42 -14.20 -7.06 4.52
CA HIS A 42 -12.79 -7.13 4.86
C HIS A 42 -12.02 -5.92 4.32
N THR A 43 -10.83 -5.68 4.87
CA THR A 43 -9.97 -4.53 4.49
C THR A 43 -8.79 -4.92 3.59
N SER A 44 -8.78 -6.11 3.01
CA SER A 44 -7.70 -6.56 2.12
C SER A 44 -7.75 -5.86 0.76
N GLY A 45 -6.59 -5.43 0.27
CA GLY A 45 -6.40 -4.93 -1.10
C GLY A 45 -6.30 -6.05 -2.13
N SER A 46 -5.95 -7.27 -1.72
CA SER A 46 -5.60 -8.39 -2.60
C SER A 46 -6.71 -9.43 -2.73
N LEU A 47 -7.47 -9.70 -1.68
CA LEU A 47 -8.45 -10.77 -1.64
C LEU A 47 -9.81 -10.35 -2.19
N PRO A 48 -10.55 -11.29 -2.84
CA PRO A 48 -11.94 -11.06 -3.22
C PRO A 48 -12.85 -11.08 -1.98
N LYS A 49 -14.04 -10.45 -2.06
CA LYS A 49 -15.02 -10.48 -0.96
C LYS A 49 -15.46 -11.90 -0.60
N GLU A 50 -15.38 -12.83 -1.54
CA GLU A 50 -15.65 -14.26 -1.36
C GLU A 50 -14.68 -14.97 -0.40
N ALA A 51 -13.54 -14.35 -0.06
CA ALA A 51 -12.63 -14.85 0.98
C ALA A 51 -13.26 -14.82 2.38
N LEU A 52 -14.31 -14.03 2.58
CA LEU A 52 -15.13 -14.08 3.79
C LEU A 52 -15.94 -15.37 3.82
N SER A 53 -15.94 -16.08 4.93
CA SER A 53 -16.58 -17.39 5.10
C SER A 53 -17.77 -17.33 6.04
N GLY A 54 -18.99 -17.33 5.48
CA GLY A 54 -20.27 -17.28 6.21
C GLY A 54 -21.43 -17.07 5.25
N GLU A 55 -22.67 -17.13 5.81
CA GLU A 55 -23.94 -16.97 5.07
C GLU A 55 -24.52 -15.54 5.19
N TYR A 56 -23.68 -14.54 5.26
CA TYR A 56 -24.02 -13.12 5.32
C TYR A 56 -23.66 -12.42 4.00
N ARG A 57 -24.11 -11.18 3.82
CA ARG A 57 -23.74 -10.36 2.65
C ARG A 57 -22.29 -9.94 2.75
N LYS A 58 -21.54 -10.08 1.64
CA LYS A 58 -20.08 -9.92 1.62
C LYS A 58 -19.65 -8.67 0.89
N ALA A 59 -18.60 -8.04 1.43
CA ALA A 59 -18.06 -6.82 0.87
C ALA A 59 -16.54 -6.68 1.10
N SER A 60 -15.94 -5.70 0.44
CA SER A 60 -14.62 -5.19 0.73
C SER A 60 -14.67 -3.69 1.01
N PHE A 61 -13.93 -3.26 2.03
CA PHE A 61 -13.82 -1.87 2.48
C PHE A 61 -12.34 -1.55 2.66
N TYR A 62 -11.64 -1.28 1.54
CA TYR A 62 -10.18 -1.21 1.49
C TYR A 62 -9.65 0.20 1.62
N PRO A 63 -9.03 0.58 2.75
CA PRO A 63 -8.29 1.83 2.89
C PRO A 63 -6.89 1.69 2.28
N LEU A 64 -6.55 2.55 1.31
CA LEU A 64 -5.23 2.56 0.69
C LEU A 64 -4.24 3.38 1.52
N GLN A 65 -3.57 2.75 2.46
CA GLN A 65 -2.60 3.39 3.34
C GLN A 65 -1.55 2.41 3.87
N THR A 66 -0.38 2.94 4.24
CA THR A 66 0.64 2.24 5.02
C THR A 66 0.42 2.54 6.52
N PHE A 67 -0.29 1.64 7.20
CA PHE A 67 -0.61 1.81 8.60
C PHE A 67 0.58 1.49 9.51
N SER A 68 0.87 2.36 10.47
CA SER A 68 1.78 2.08 11.59
C SER A 68 1.16 2.53 12.90
N LYS A 69 1.39 1.76 13.98
CA LYS A 69 0.73 1.97 15.28
C LYS A 69 1.06 3.31 15.94
N SER A 70 2.20 3.91 15.59
CA SER A 70 2.75 5.10 16.26
C SER A 70 2.53 6.40 15.50
N LYS A 71 1.94 6.36 14.30
CA LYS A 71 1.77 7.54 13.46
C LYS A 71 0.30 7.94 13.38
N GLU A 72 -0.01 9.17 13.76
CA GLU A 72 -1.31 9.78 13.48
C GLU A 72 -1.48 9.98 11.97
N LEU A 73 -2.67 9.72 11.48
CA LEU A 73 -3.01 9.77 10.06
C LEU A 73 -4.11 10.81 9.83
N GLU A 74 -4.01 11.50 8.70
CA GLU A 74 -5.07 12.36 8.18
C GLU A 74 -6.07 11.48 7.41
N TYR A 75 -7.09 10.98 8.10
CA TYR A 75 -8.04 10.03 7.54
C TYR A 75 -8.78 10.57 6.33
N GLU A 76 -9.06 11.86 6.28
CA GLU A 76 -9.71 12.53 5.16
C GLU A 76 -8.95 12.35 3.83
N LYS A 77 -7.63 12.16 3.89
CA LYS A 77 -6.78 11.97 2.72
C LYS A 77 -6.62 10.52 2.27
N ILE A 78 -7.05 9.54 3.08
CA ILE A 78 -6.88 8.12 2.78
C ILE A 78 -7.92 7.68 1.75
N PRO A 79 -7.53 7.23 0.54
CA PRO A 79 -8.49 6.70 -0.42
C PRO A 79 -9.12 5.41 0.08
N PHE A 80 -10.46 5.30 -0.05
CA PHE A 80 -11.20 4.07 0.21
C PHE A 80 -11.73 3.48 -1.09
N PHE A 81 -11.56 2.16 -1.24
CA PHE A 81 -12.06 1.38 -2.35
C PHE A 81 -13.06 0.35 -1.84
N VAL A 82 -14.28 0.44 -2.37
CA VAL A 82 -15.44 -0.28 -1.83
C VAL A 82 -16.03 -1.22 -2.88
N GLU A 83 -16.38 -2.44 -2.47
CA GLU A 83 -17.08 -3.43 -3.28
C GLU A 83 -18.11 -4.17 -2.42
N ALA A 84 -19.35 -4.29 -2.89
CA ALA A 84 -20.38 -5.10 -2.26
C ALA A 84 -21.12 -5.99 -3.27
N GLU A 85 -21.97 -6.91 -2.79
CA GLU A 85 -22.73 -7.85 -3.63
C GLU A 85 -23.93 -7.19 -4.31
N ASN A 86 -24.49 -6.12 -3.72
CA ASN A 86 -25.67 -5.43 -4.23
C ASN A 86 -25.54 -3.90 -4.03
N GLU A 87 -26.37 -3.16 -4.76
CA GLU A 87 -26.36 -1.69 -4.76
C GLU A 87 -26.68 -1.07 -3.39
N GLY A 88 -27.53 -1.71 -2.59
CA GLY A 88 -27.89 -1.21 -1.26
C GLY A 88 -26.72 -1.24 -0.30
N ASP A 89 -26.02 -2.37 -0.22
CA ASP A 89 -24.83 -2.53 0.61
C ASP A 89 -23.67 -1.68 0.07
N GLN A 90 -23.52 -1.59 -1.25
CA GLN A 90 -22.55 -0.71 -1.90
C GLN A 90 -22.73 0.74 -1.44
N LYS A 91 -23.97 1.24 -1.46
CA LYS A 91 -24.30 2.59 -1.02
C LYS A 91 -24.00 2.81 0.46
N ILE A 92 -24.36 1.85 1.34
CA ILE A 92 -24.07 1.93 2.78
C ILE A 92 -22.56 2.12 3.03
N LEU A 93 -21.74 1.32 2.36
CA LEU A 93 -20.29 1.38 2.54
C LEU A 93 -19.65 2.64 1.91
N LEU A 94 -20.17 3.11 0.78
CA LEU A 94 -19.72 4.39 0.18
C LEU A 94 -20.09 5.57 1.09
N ASP A 95 -21.31 5.59 1.63
CA ASP A 95 -21.75 6.63 2.56
C ASP A 95 -20.91 6.61 3.85
N LEU A 96 -20.58 5.43 4.38
CA LEU A 96 -19.69 5.28 5.53
C LEU A 96 -18.27 5.79 5.23
N ALA A 97 -17.69 5.38 4.12
CA ALA A 97 -16.35 5.81 3.72
C ALA A 97 -16.28 7.32 3.51
N SER A 98 -17.33 7.92 2.94
CA SER A 98 -17.42 9.38 2.71
C SER A 98 -17.51 10.21 3.98
N GLN A 99 -17.87 9.62 5.13
CA GLN A 99 -17.80 10.29 6.44
C GLN A 99 -16.37 10.31 7.00
N ILE A 100 -15.48 9.47 6.48
CA ILE A 100 -14.10 9.31 6.95
C ILE A 100 -13.11 9.97 6.00
N SER A 101 -13.39 9.95 4.69
CA SER A 101 -12.45 10.36 3.65
C SER A 101 -13.12 11.14 2.52
N GLU A 102 -12.36 12.09 1.96
CA GLU A 102 -12.74 12.84 0.75
C GLU A 102 -12.53 12.03 -0.55
N LYS A 103 -11.83 10.88 -0.47
CA LYS A 103 -11.45 10.07 -1.63
C LYS A 103 -12.05 8.67 -1.54
N VAL A 104 -13.26 8.53 -2.04
CA VAL A 104 -13.98 7.25 -2.03
C VAL A 104 -14.34 6.83 -3.44
N MET A 105 -14.10 5.56 -3.77
CA MET A 105 -14.38 5.02 -5.09
C MET A 105 -14.88 3.58 -5.01
N GLU A 106 -15.92 3.28 -5.80
CA GLU A 106 -16.28 1.91 -6.09
C GLU A 106 -15.17 1.21 -6.88
N SER A 107 -14.86 -0.02 -6.51
CA SER A 107 -13.79 -0.77 -7.16
C SER A 107 -14.01 -2.25 -7.07
N SER A 108 -14.14 -2.92 -8.22
CA SER A 108 -14.16 -4.39 -8.28
C SER A 108 -12.88 -5.00 -7.74
N HIS A 109 -12.93 -6.27 -7.33
CA HIS A 109 -11.75 -7.03 -6.93
C HIS A 109 -10.65 -6.98 -8.01
N GLU A 110 -11.01 -7.14 -9.29
CA GLU A 110 -10.03 -7.08 -10.39
C GLU A 110 -9.27 -5.75 -10.41
N LYS A 111 -9.97 -4.63 -10.26
CA LYS A 111 -9.34 -3.30 -10.21
C LYS A 111 -8.55 -3.09 -8.91
N ARG A 112 -9.06 -3.57 -7.78
CA ARG A 112 -8.40 -3.44 -6.48
C ARG A 112 -7.06 -4.14 -6.42
N LYS A 113 -6.89 -5.29 -7.07
CA LYS A 113 -5.59 -5.96 -7.21
C LYS A 113 -4.52 -5.04 -7.83
N TYR A 114 -4.87 -4.32 -8.88
CA TYR A 114 -3.94 -3.37 -9.51
C TYR A 114 -3.69 -2.13 -8.66
N ILE A 115 -4.69 -1.64 -7.94
CA ILE A 115 -4.52 -0.55 -6.97
C ILE A 115 -3.51 -0.96 -5.91
N HIS A 116 -3.68 -2.15 -5.33
CA HIS A 116 -2.74 -2.67 -4.33
C HIS A 116 -1.34 -2.92 -4.91
N LEU A 117 -1.25 -3.51 -6.10
CA LEU A 117 0.04 -3.71 -6.78
C LEU A 117 0.75 -2.38 -7.04
N THR A 118 0.03 -1.36 -7.48
CA THR A 118 0.58 0.00 -7.66
C THR A 118 1.13 0.56 -6.34
N ALA A 119 0.41 0.36 -5.23
CA ALA A 119 0.87 0.78 -3.90
C ALA A 119 2.15 0.03 -3.46
N VAL A 120 2.28 -1.25 -3.79
CA VAL A 120 3.51 -2.00 -3.51
C VAL A 120 4.71 -1.36 -4.24
N PHE A 121 4.56 -1.01 -5.52
CA PHE A 121 5.61 -0.31 -6.27
C PHE A 121 5.89 1.08 -5.69
N ALA A 122 4.84 1.88 -5.45
CA ALA A 122 4.98 3.27 -5.02
C ALA A 122 5.45 3.44 -3.56
N CYS A 123 5.22 2.45 -2.70
CA CYS A 123 5.50 2.57 -1.26
C CYS A 123 6.42 1.46 -0.75
N ASN A 124 6.06 0.17 -0.89
CA ASN A 124 6.81 -0.90 -0.26
C ASN A 124 8.21 -1.08 -0.87
N PHE A 125 8.31 -1.10 -2.20
CA PHE A 125 9.61 -1.19 -2.87
C PHE A 125 10.46 0.05 -2.65
N VAL A 126 9.87 1.24 -2.68
CA VAL A 126 10.56 2.49 -2.38
C VAL A 126 11.13 2.48 -0.96
N ASN A 127 10.33 2.08 0.04
CA ASN A 127 10.82 1.95 1.42
C ASN A 127 11.96 0.93 1.55
N HIS A 128 11.90 -0.18 0.82
CA HIS A 128 12.98 -1.15 0.78
C HIS A 128 14.26 -0.56 0.18
N LEU A 129 14.15 0.26 -0.88
CA LEU A 129 15.29 0.97 -1.47
C LEU A 129 15.88 2.00 -0.49
N PHE A 130 15.06 2.69 0.33
CA PHE A 130 15.59 3.53 1.42
C PHE A 130 16.38 2.73 2.44
N SER A 131 15.92 1.52 2.79
CA SER A 131 16.67 0.64 3.70
C SER A 131 18.02 0.25 3.10
N ARG A 132 18.09 -0.08 1.80
CA ARG A 132 19.35 -0.35 1.10
C ARG A 132 20.26 0.87 1.02
N ALA A 133 19.71 2.04 0.76
CA ALA A 133 20.47 3.29 0.78
C ALA A 133 21.06 3.56 2.17
N LYS A 134 20.29 3.30 3.23
CA LYS A 134 20.77 3.43 4.61
C LYS A 134 21.91 2.44 4.90
N GLU A 135 21.81 1.17 4.52
CA GLU A 135 22.88 0.19 4.69
C GLU A 135 24.19 0.64 3.99
N ILE A 136 24.09 1.23 2.79
CA ILE A 136 25.27 1.76 2.06
C ILE A 136 25.86 2.94 2.82
N SER A 137 25.07 3.91 3.26
CA SER A 137 25.57 5.07 4.00
C SER A 137 26.21 4.69 5.33
N ASP A 138 25.56 3.80 6.10
CA ASP A 138 26.07 3.30 7.38
C ASP A 138 27.41 2.57 7.20
N SER A 139 27.60 1.82 6.10
CA SER A 139 28.84 1.13 5.80
C SER A 139 30.05 2.05 5.57
N GLN A 140 29.80 3.34 5.35
CA GLN A 140 30.79 4.37 5.11
C GLN A 140 30.76 5.48 6.18
N ASP A 141 30.10 5.24 7.32
CA ASP A 141 29.94 6.20 8.40
C ASP A 141 29.32 7.55 7.95
N ILE A 142 28.45 7.52 6.93
CA ILE A 142 27.73 8.71 6.44
C ILE A 142 26.36 8.79 7.12
N PRO A 143 26.04 9.88 7.85
CA PRO A 143 24.74 10.03 8.46
C PRO A 143 23.59 10.02 7.43
N PHE A 144 22.61 9.16 7.61
CA PHE A 144 21.53 8.97 6.63
C PHE A 144 20.59 10.19 6.50
N ASP A 145 20.51 11.02 7.53
CA ASP A 145 19.74 12.27 7.54
C ASP A 145 20.20 13.28 6.46
N TYR A 146 21.44 13.18 5.98
CA TYR A 146 21.92 14.00 4.85
C TYR A 146 21.20 13.69 3.53
N PHE A 147 20.58 12.52 3.42
CA PHE A 147 19.81 12.11 2.23
C PHE A 147 18.32 12.46 2.31
N LEU A 148 17.80 12.80 3.50
CA LEU A 148 16.38 13.11 3.66
C LEU A 148 15.90 14.27 2.77
N PRO A 149 16.64 15.41 2.64
CA PRO A 149 16.21 16.47 1.72
C PRO A 149 16.17 16.03 0.25
N LEU A 150 17.04 15.10 -0.16
CA LEU A 150 17.03 14.55 -1.52
C LEU A 150 15.84 13.61 -1.74
N ILE A 151 15.46 12.85 -0.72
CA ILE A 151 14.27 11.98 -0.74
C ILE A 151 13.02 12.86 -0.87
N ASP A 152 12.90 13.89 -0.04
CA ASP A 152 11.78 14.83 -0.08
C ASP A 152 11.65 15.49 -1.46
N GLU A 153 12.74 16.00 -2.02
CA GLU A 153 12.76 16.57 -3.37
C GLU A 153 12.30 15.57 -4.45
N THR A 154 12.73 14.32 -4.33
CA THR A 154 12.32 13.26 -5.26
C THR A 154 10.82 13.01 -5.20
N VAL A 155 10.23 13.03 -4.00
CA VAL A 155 8.78 12.87 -3.80
C VAL A 155 8.04 14.12 -4.26
N GLN A 156 8.53 15.34 -3.95
CA GLN A 156 7.87 16.58 -4.36
C GLN A 156 7.78 16.71 -5.88
N LYS A 157 8.79 16.32 -6.61
CA LYS A 157 8.77 16.37 -8.09
C LYS A 157 7.60 15.65 -8.74
N ILE A 158 7.18 14.51 -8.20
CA ILE A 158 6.05 13.74 -8.78
C ILE A 158 4.68 14.38 -8.55
N TYR A 159 4.58 15.44 -7.72
CA TYR A 159 3.37 16.27 -7.65
C TYR A 159 3.30 17.33 -8.76
N GLU A 160 4.43 17.66 -9.36
CA GLU A 160 4.55 18.74 -10.35
C GLU A 160 4.70 18.24 -11.79
N ILE A 161 5.42 17.11 -11.95
CA ILE A 161 5.72 16.54 -13.27
C ILE A 161 5.54 15.01 -13.25
N GLU A 162 5.32 14.44 -14.42
CA GLU A 162 5.17 12.98 -14.59
C GLU A 162 6.42 12.23 -14.12
N PRO A 163 6.28 11.07 -13.43
CA PRO A 163 7.41 10.30 -12.91
C PRO A 163 8.49 9.99 -13.96
N LYS A 164 8.09 9.69 -15.20
CA LYS A 164 9.04 9.45 -16.30
C LYS A 164 9.89 10.69 -16.62
N GLN A 165 9.32 11.88 -16.50
CA GLN A 165 10.03 13.15 -16.75
C GLN A 165 10.91 13.55 -15.54
N ALA A 166 10.54 13.13 -14.33
CA ALA A 166 11.28 13.40 -13.11
C ALA A 166 12.54 12.55 -12.96
N GLN A 167 12.69 11.49 -13.76
CA GLN A 167 13.82 10.55 -13.64
C GLN A 167 15.16 11.23 -13.93
N THR A 168 16.11 11.03 -13.03
CA THR A 168 17.49 11.52 -13.13
C THR A 168 18.48 10.38 -12.87
N GLY A 169 19.77 10.66 -12.95
CA GLY A 169 20.80 9.70 -12.58
C GLY A 169 21.61 9.15 -13.76
N PRO A 170 22.61 8.30 -13.51
CA PRO A 170 23.52 7.80 -14.55
C PRO A 170 22.83 6.83 -15.52
N ALA A 171 21.83 6.09 -15.09
CA ALA A 171 21.12 5.13 -15.94
C ALA A 171 20.40 5.84 -17.10
N VAL A 172 19.60 6.88 -16.81
CA VAL A 172 18.87 7.64 -17.83
C VAL A 172 19.79 8.45 -18.77
N ARG A 173 21.03 8.75 -18.34
CA ARG A 173 22.04 9.39 -19.20
C ARG A 173 22.93 8.39 -19.93
N ASN A 174 22.69 7.09 -19.76
CA ASN A 174 23.52 5.99 -20.27
C ASN A 174 25.02 6.16 -19.93
N ASP A 175 25.32 6.60 -18.69
CA ASP A 175 26.69 6.82 -18.24
C ASP A 175 27.33 5.49 -17.79
N VAL A 176 27.72 4.68 -18.78
CA VAL A 176 28.25 3.32 -18.56
C VAL A 176 29.44 3.31 -17.61
N ARG A 177 30.31 4.33 -17.68
CA ARG A 177 31.51 4.42 -16.81
C ARG A 177 31.10 4.52 -15.33
N ILE A 178 30.15 5.37 -15.01
CA ILE A 178 29.67 5.56 -13.63
C ILE A 178 28.89 4.32 -13.16
N LEU A 179 28.07 3.71 -14.02
CA LEU A 179 27.37 2.48 -13.70
C LEU A 179 28.35 1.36 -13.29
N GLN A 180 29.41 1.15 -14.09
CA GLN A 180 30.43 0.15 -13.79
C GLN A 180 31.25 0.48 -12.53
N LEU A 181 31.46 1.77 -12.22
CA LEU A 181 32.11 2.17 -10.99
C LEU A 181 31.27 1.80 -9.77
N HIS A 182 29.97 2.10 -9.80
CA HIS A 182 29.05 1.75 -8.72
C HIS A 182 28.93 0.23 -8.54
N GLU A 183 28.89 -0.55 -9.61
CA GLU A 183 28.85 -2.02 -9.54
C GLU A 183 30.04 -2.60 -8.77
N LYS A 184 31.22 -1.99 -8.85
CA LYS A 184 32.41 -2.44 -8.11
C LYS A 184 32.32 -2.14 -6.62
N LEU A 185 31.49 -1.19 -6.20
CA LEU A 185 31.28 -0.83 -4.79
C LEU A 185 30.22 -1.72 -4.13
N LEU A 186 29.39 -2.40 -4.91
CA LEU A 186 28.28 -3.19 -4.43
C LEU A 186 28.56 -4.69 -4.47
N LYS A 187 27.90 -5.45 -3.61
CA LYS A 187 27.99 -6.91 -3.53
C LYS A 187 26.61 -7.53 -3.36
N ASP A 188 26.54 -8.84 -3.58
CA ASP A 188 25.41 -9.69 -3.28
C ASP A 188 24.06 -9.12 -3.80
N GLU A 189 23.07 -9.04 -2.94
CA GLU A 189 21.70 -8.62 -3.29
C GLU A 189 21.65 -7.15 -3.72
N SER A 190 22.43 -6.27 -3.09
CA SER A 190 22.47 -4.86 -3.45
C SER A 190 22.97 -4.65 -4.88
N LEU A 191 23.94 -5.45 -5.34
CA LEU A 191 24.42 -5.42 -6.72
C LEU A 191 23.33 -5.90 -7.70
N LYS A 192 22.57 -6.95 -7.35
CA LYS A 192 21.49 -7.45 -8.20
C LYS A 192 20.39 -6.40 -8.35
N ILE A 193 19.94 -5.81 -7.25
CA ILE A 193 18.93 -4.75 -7.25
C ILE A 193 19.40 -3.58 -8.11
N TYR A 194 20.64 -3.11 -7.91
CA TYR A 194 21.23 -2.01 -8.67
C TYR A 194 21.20 -2.28 -10.19
N LYS A 195 21.64 -3.47 -10.61
CA LYS A 195 21.62 -3.87 -12.03
C LYS A 195 20.21 -3.95 -12.59
N THR A 196 19.29 -4.55 -11.85
CA THR A 196 17.89 -4.69 -12.28
C THR A 196 17.24 -3.31 -12.47
N MET A 197 17.45 -2.40 -11.52
CA MET A 197 16.88 -1.05 -11.61
C MET A 197 17.48 -0.24 -12.76
N ASN A 198 18.82 -0.30 -12.96
CA ASN A 198 19.45 0.38 -14.10
C ASN A 198 18.94 -0.15 -15.44
N HIS A 199 18.85 -1.46 -15.59
CA HIS A 199 18.32 -2.07 -16.80
C HIS A 199 16.87 -1.65 -17.06
N SER A 200 16.01 -1.69 -16.03
CA SER A 200 14.63 -1.26 -16.15
C SER A 200 14.48 0.23 -16.54
N ILE A 201 15.35 1.10 -15.97
CA ILE A 201 15.40 2.52 -16.37
C ILE A 201 15.84 2.64 -17.83
N GLN A 202 16.93 1.99 -18.22
CA GLN A 202 17.43 2.08 -19.58
C GLN A 202 16.41 1.58 -20.62
N GLU A 203 15.72 0.47 -20.37
CA GLU A 203 14.62 -0.01 -21.24
C GLU A 203 13.48 1.02 -21.35
N MET A 204 13.07 1.65 -20.21
CA MET A 204 12.01 2.66 -20.22
C MET A 204 12.34 3.89 -21.08
N TYR A 205 13.63 4.20 -21.24
CA TYR A 205 14.12 5.34 -22.04
C TYR A 205 14.76 4.94 -23.36
N GLU A 206 14.64 3.67 -23.78
CA GLU A 206 15.12 3.15 -25.07
C GLU A 206 16.63 3.36 -25.28
N LEU A 207 17.45 3.07 -24.23
CA LEU A 207 18.91 3.31 -24.20
C LEU A 207 19.73 2.00 -24.36
#